data_6d6689bcc2d471b9a98882c132a1b1e2
#
_entry.id   6d6689bcc2d471b9a98882c132a1b1e2
#
_cell.length_a   1.000
_cell.length_b   1.000
_cell.length_c   1.000
_cell.angle_alpha   90.00
_cell.angle_beta   90.00
_cell.angle_gamma   90.00
#
_symmetry.space_group_name_H-M   'P 1'
#
loop_
_entity.id
_entity.type
_entity.pdbx_description
1 polymer ?
#
loop_
_entity_poly.entity_id
_entity_poly.type
_entity_poly.pdbx_seq_one_letter_code
_entity_poly.pdbx_strand_id
1 'polypeptide(L)' 'AGDVTVIITVNPQGQVTNAQIMDEISSPDDCLRKFAIRAARLSRFSASSTAPAKQTGEIVYRFIAQ' A
#
# COMPACT_ATOMS: atom_id res chain seq x y z
N ALA A 1 -5.00 -0.88 -18.29
CA ALA A 1 -5.04 -1.89 -17.22
C ALA A 1 -3.63 -2.17 -16.71
N GLY A 2 -3.50 -2.44 -15.44
CA GLY A 2 -2.22 -2.78 -14.84
C GLY A 2 -2.36 -3.01 -13.34
N ASP A 3 -1.32 -3.58 -12.77
CA ASP A 3 -1.24 -3.81 -11.33
C ASP A 3 -0.19 -2.91 -10.72
N VAL A 4 -0.46 -2.41 -9.52
CA VAL A 4 0.52 -1.67 -8.73
C VAL A 4 0.61 -2.34 -7.37
N THR A 5 1.81 -2.78 -7.00
CA THR A 5 2.07 -3.37 -5.70
C THR A 5 2.70 -2.32 -4.79
N VAL A 6 2.08 -2.08 -3.65
CA VAL A 6 2.54 -1.11 -2.67
C VAL A 6 2.99 -1.85 -1.42
N ILE A 7 4.20 -1.57 -0.98
CA ILE A 7 4.71 -2.05 0.30
C ILE A 7 4.41 -0.99 1.34
N ILE A 8 3.71 -1.40 2.39
CA ILE A 8 3.32 -0.48 3.46
C ILE A 8 3.98 -0.87 4.77
N THR A 9 4.19 0.13 5.61
CA THR A 9 4.59 -0.06 7.01
C THR A 9 3.45 0.44 7.89
N VAL A 10 3.05 -0.37 8.85
CA VAL A 10 1.90 -0.10 9.71
C VAL A 10 2.36 -0.07 11.16
N ASN A 11 1.89 0.91 11.93
CA ASN A 11 2.17 1.00 13.36
C ASN A 11 1.14 0.20 14.17
N PRO A 12 1.35 0.03 15.50
CA PRO A 12 0.40 -0.73 16.33
C PRO A 12 -1.02 -0.13 16.39
N GLN A 13 -1.18 1.14 16.07
CA GLN A 13 -2.49 1.79 16.02
C GLN A 13 -3.23 1.51 14.72
N GLY A 14 -2.63 0.77 13.79
CA GLY A 14 -3.25 0.45 12.52
C GLY A 14 -3.09 1.53 11.45
N GLN A 15 -2.21 2.49 11.68
CA GLN A 15 -1.95 3.56 10.72
C GLN A 15 -0.81 3.20 9.78
N VAL A 16 -0.97 3.52 8.50
CA VAL A 16 0.09 3.37 7.50
C VAL A 16 1.06 4.54 7.67
N THR A 17 2.28 4.25 8.09
CA THR A 17 3.31 5.25 8.33
C THR A 17 4.23 5.44 7.13
N ASN A 18 4.25 4.47 6.22
CA ASN A 18 5.04 4.55 4.99
C ASN A 18 4.38 3.72 3.90
N ALA A 19 4.54 4.15 2.65
CA ALA A 19 4.03 3.45 1.49
C ALA A 19 5.00 3.64 0.33
N GLN A 20 5.42 2.53 -0.28
CA GLN A 20 6.36 2.54 -1.40
C GLN A 20 5.86 1.59 -2.48
N ILE A 21 6.12 1.94 -3.74
CA ILE A 21 5.76 1.11 -4.88
C ILE A 21 6.90 0.14 -5.18
N MET A 22 6.56 -1.12 -5.41
CA MET A 22 7.52 -2.09 -5.95
C MET A 22 7.62 -1.87 -7.47
N ASP A 23 8.58 -1.07 -7.89
CA ASP A 23 8.72 -0.66 -9.28
C ASP A 23 8.87 -1.82 -10.26
N GLU A 24 9.54 -2.88 -9.83
CA GLU A 24 9.86 -4.02 -10.70
C GLU A 24 8.62 -4.78 -11.18
N ILE A 25 7.57 -4.78 -10.40
CA ILE A 25 6.35 -5.55 -10.70
C ILE A 25 5.11 -4.66 -10.82
N SER A 26 5.29 -3.35 -10.80
CA SER A 26 4.18 -2.41 -10.88
C SER A 26 4.10 -1.75 -12.25
N SER A 27 2.88 -1.37 -12.65
CA SER A 27 2.65 -0.63 -13.88
C SER A 27 3.47 0.65 -13.90
N PRO A 28 4.04 1.07 -15.05
CA PRO A 28 4.76 2.34 -15.16
C PRO A 28 3.84 3.55 -15.23
N ASP A 29 2.53 3.37 -15.25
CA ASP A 29 1.56 4.46 -15.37
C ASP A 29 1.56 5.31 -14.09
N ASP A 30 1.97 6.56 -14.19
CA ASP A 30 2.06 7.49 -13.05
C ASP A 30 0.71 7.70 -12.38
N CYS A 31 -0.35 7.75 -13.15
CA CYS A 31 -1.69 7.98 -12.60
C CYS A 31 -2.12 6.83 -11.69
N LEU A 32 -1.88 5.60 -12.13
CA LEU A 32 -2.17 4.40 -11.33
C LEU A 32 -1.30 4.35 -10.08
N ARG A 33 -0.03 4.71 -10.20
CA ARG A 33 0.91 4.72 -9.08
C ARG A 33 0.50 5.74 -8.01
N LYS A 34 0.15 6.94 -8.43
CA LYS A 34 -0.31 7.98 -7.49
C LYS A 34 -1.57 7.56 -6.78
N PHE A 35 -2.52 6.98 -7.50
CA PHE A 35 -3.75 6.49 -6.92
C PHE A 35 -3.49 5.40 -5.89
N ALA A 36 -2.62 4.44 -6.22
CA ALA A 36 -2.30 3.33 -5.33
C ALA A 36 -1.63 3.81 -4.05
N ILE A 37 -0.67 4.72 -4.13
CA ILE A 37 -0.01 5.30 -2.95
C ILE A 37 -1.01 6.02 -2.07
N ARG A 38 -1.87 6.82 -2.68
CA ARG A 38 -2.89 7.57 -1.94
C ARG A 38 -3.86 6.63 -1.23
N ALA A 39 -4.32 5.62 -1.93
CA ALA A 39 -5.23 4.63 -1.36
C ALA A 39 -4.57 3.87 -0.21
N ALA A 40 -3.29 3.49 -0.36
CA ALA A 40 -2.56 2.80 0.69
C ALA A 40 -2.40 3.65 1.94
N ARG A 41 -2.08 4.93 1.78
CA ARG A 41 -1.91 5.86 2.91
C ARG A 41 -3.20 6.10 3.67
N LEU A 42 -4.34 6.05 2.99
CA LEU A 42 -5.64 6.24 3.61
C LEU A 42 -6.18 4.97 4.24
N SER A 43 -5.55 3.84 4.02
CA SER A 43 -5.99 2.56 4.58
C SER A 43 -5.76 2.53 6.09
N ARG A 44 -6.64 1.83 6.78
CA ARG A 44 -6.54 1.60 8.23
C ARG A 44 -6.59 0.11 8.50
N PHE A 45 -5.82 -0.31 9.48
CA PHE A 45 -5.76 -1.70 9.90
C PHE A 45 -6.15 -1.79 11.37
N SER A 46 -6.46 -3.01 11.81
CA SER A 46 -6.85 -3.20 13.21
C SER A 46 -5.68 -2.89 14.14
N ALA A 47 -5.93 -2.08 15.17
CA ALA A 47 -4.94 -1.83 16.18
C ALA A 47 -4.67 -3.09 17.00
N SER A 48 -3.42 -3.28 17.44
CA SER A 48 -3.06 -4.41 18.29
C SER A 48 -2.00 -3.98 19.29
N SER A 49 -2.28 -4.17 20.57
CA SER A 49 -1.33 -3.85 21.63
C SER A 49 -0.16 -4.81 21.67
N THR A 50 -0.27 -5.97 21.02
CA THR A 50 0.79 -6.97 20.99
C THR A 50 1.58 -6.95 19.69
N ALA A 51 1.20 -6.10 18.75
CA ALA A 51 1.88 -6.00 17.46
C ALA A 51 3.25 -5.34 17.62
N PRO A 52 4.23 -5.72 16.78
CA PRO A 52 5.50 -4.99 16.72
C PRO A 52 5.29 -3.51 16.40
N ALA A 53 6.24 -2.68 16.79
CA ALA A 53 6.18 -1.24 16.53
C ALA A 53 6.04 -0.94 15.03
N LYS A 54 6.56 -1.83 14.18
CA LYS A 54 6.43 -1.70 12.73
C LYS A 54 6.11 -3.06 12.15
N GLN A 55 5.09 -3.08 11.29
CA GLN A 55 4.75 -4.26 10.50
C GLN A 55 4.77 -3.87 9.04
N THR A 56 5.33 -4.74 8.21
CA THR A 56 5.41 -4.53 6.77
C THR A 56 4.41 -5.45 6.08
N GLY A 57 3.68 -4.89 5.12
CA GLY A 57 2.73 -5.67 4.32
C GLY A 57 2.75 -5.23 2.88
N GLU A 58 2.03 -5.95 2.05
CA GLU A 58 1.86 -5.63 0.64
C GLU A 58 0.39 -5.47 0.32
N ILE A 59 0.09 -4.51 -0.56
CA ILE A 59 -1.24 -4.36 -1.13
C ILE A 59 -1.08 -4.34 -2.64
N VAL A 60 -1.80 -5.22 -3.34
CA VAL A 60 -1.81 -5.23 -4.79
C VAL A 60 -3.09 -4.57 -5.26
N TYR A 61 -2.94 -3.47 -5.99
CA TYR A 61 -4.07 -2.78 -6.62
C TYR A 61 -4.13 -3.22 -8.07
N ARG A 62 -5.25 -3.78 -8.46
CA ARG A 62 -5.48 -4.23 -9.82
C ARG A 62 -6.43 -3.27 -10.52
N PHE A 63 -5.96 -2.66 -11.59
CA PHE A 63 -6.73 -1.71 -12.37
C PHE A 63 -7.17 -2.38 -13.66
N ILE A 64 -8.47 -2.45 -13.86
CA ILE A 64 -9.06 -3.11 -15.03
C ILE A 64 -9.63 -2.05 -15.95
N ALA A 65 -9.27 -2.11 -17.23
CA ALA A 65 -9.84 -1.22 -18.23
C ALA A 65 -11.30 -1.58 -18.48
N GLN A 66 -12.13 -0.57 -18.61
CA GLN A 66 -13.55 -0.76 -18.88
C GLN A 66 -13.94 -0.17 -20.24
#